data_ff198f2d0442e992927a6d6a5792c893
#
_entry.id   ff198f2d0442e992927a6d6a5792c893
#
_cell.length_a   1.000
_cell.length_b   1.000
_cell.length_c   1.000
_cell.angle_alpha   90.00
_cell.angle_beta   90.00
_cell.angle_gamma   90.00
#
_symmetry.space_group_name_H-M   'P 1'
#
loop_
_entity.id
_entity.type
_entity.pdbx_description
1 polymer ?
#
loop_
_entity_poly.entity_id
_entity_poly.type
_entity_poly.pdbx_seq_one_letter_code
_entity_poly.pdbx_strand_id
1 'polypeptide(L)'
;MSAVVEFRDASYRIGARDILKSLSLRIEPGETLVLLGRSGSGKTTALKMVNGLLFPSSGELLVDGRPTTAWDPVRLKRGIGYVIQDVGLFPHYTVAQNVGLVPRLEGWDEPRIRERVDSLLAQVGLDPAQFAARYPRQLSGGQRQRVGVARALAADPTVLLFDEPFGAVDPVTRLDLQKQFLALRRDFGKTSIFVTHDVREALLLASRIGLLHDGSLELVATPREFQQSTAPEARAFLACLEWQPERQ
;
A
#
# COMPACT_ATOMS: atom_id res chain seq x y z
N MET A 1 10.54 -0.16 -20.78
CA MET A 1 10.90 0.31 -19.43
C MET A 1 11.00 -0.92 -18.52
N SER A 2 11.93 -0.97 -17.56
CA SER A 2 12.02 -2.08 -16.62
C SER A 2 10.94 -1.92 -15.54
N ALA A 3 10.34 -3.04 -15.08
CA ALA A 3 9.40 -3.04 -13.97
C ALA A 3 10.07 -2.48 -12.69
N VAL A 4 9.31 -1.74 -11.89
CA VAL A 4 9.80 -1.21 -10.60
C VAL A 4 9.81 -2.31 -9.53
N VAL A 5 8.82 -3.21 -9.56
CA VAL A 5 8.75 -4.39 -8.71
C VAL A 5 8.48 -5.61 -9.57
N GLU A 6 9.26 -6.68 -9.40
CA GLU A 6 9.10 -7.90 -10.19
C GLU A 6 9.26 -9.14 -9.29
N PHE A 7 8.20 -9.92 -9.18
CA PHE A 7 8.22 -11.26 -8.59
C PHE A 7 8.51 -12.28 -9.71
N ARG A 8 9.49 -13.14 -9.51
CA ARG A 8 9.88 -14.22 -10.41
C ARG A 8 9.78 -15.55 -9.68
N ASP A 9 8.68 -16.26 -9.87
CA ASP A 9 8.35 -17.52 -9.22
C ASP A 9 8.59 -17.49 -7.70
N ALA A 10 8.33 -16.32 -7.09
CA ALA A 10 8.62 -16.08 -5.70
C ALA A 10 7.66 -16.85 -4.80
N SER A 11 8.20 -17.73 -3.97
CA SER A 11 7.44 -18.49 -2.98
C SER A 11 7.86 -18.10 -1.57
N TYR A 12 6.93 -18.23 -0.62
CA TYR A 12 7.22 -18.02 0.80
C TYR A 12 6.60 -19.12 1.64
N ARG A 13 7.42 -19.74 2.48
CA ARG A 13 7.03 -20.87 3.34
C ARG A 13 7.31 -20.58 4.80
N ILE A 14 6.41 -21.01 5.66
CA ILE A 14 6.59 -21.00 7.12
C ILE A 14 6.41 -22.44 7.59
N GLY A 15 7.49 -23.07 8.07
CA GLY A 15 7.48 -24.48 8.41
C GLY A 15 7.09 -25.35 7.19
N ALA A 16 6.04 -26.15 7.32
CA ALA A 16 5.50 -26.97 6.24
C ALA A 16 4.43 -26.29 5.37
N ARG A 17 4.03 -25.04 5.71
CA ARG A 17 2.94 -24.34 5.03
C ARG A 17 3.46 -23.34 4.00
N ASP A 18 3.04 -23.51 2.74
CA ASP A 18 3.24 -22.50 1.70
C ASP A 18 2.22 -21.36 1.86
N ILE A 19 2.74 -20.15 2.05
CA ILE A 19 1.94 -18.92 2.17
C ILE A 19 1.81 -18.26 0.79
N LEU A 20 2.89 -18.26 -0.01
CA LEU A 20 2.91 -17.84 -1.41
C LEU A 20 3.54 -18.95 -2.24
N LYS A 21 2.96 -19.20 -3.41
CA LYS A 21 3.29 -20.31 -4.31
C LYS A 21 3.62 -19.75 -5.69
N SER A 22 4.91 -19.73 -6.06
CA SER A 22 5.42 -19.34 -7.39
C SER A 22 4.75 -18.06 -7.94
N LEU A 23 4.68 -17.02 -7.11
CA LEU A 23 4.13 -15.74 -7.53
C LEU A 23 5.01 -15.12 -8.61
N SER A 24 4.46 -14.92 -9.81
CA SER A 24 5.10 -14.21 -10.93
C SER A 24 4.25 -13.02 -11.33
N LEU A 25 4.78 -11.81 -11.11
CA LEU A 25 4.05 -10.55 -11.28
C LEU A 25 5.01 -9.40 -11.50
N ARG A 26 4.70 -8.54 -12.48
CA ARG A 26 5.46 -7.32 -12.78
C ARG A 26 4.59 -6.11 -12.53
N ILE A 27 5.18 -5.08 -11.92
CA ILE A 27 4.53 -3.81 -11.61
C ILE A 27 5.33 -2.71 -12.29
N GLU A 28 4.66 -2.01 -13.19
CA GLU A 28 5.29 -1.00 -14.04
C GLU A 28 5.36 0.38 -13.35
N PRO A 29 6.26 1.27 -13.79
CA PRO A 29 6.34 2.63 -13.24
C PRO A 29 5.01 3.38 -13.32
N GLY A 30 4.60 4.03 -12.20
CA GLY A 30 3.35 4.80 -12.11
C GLY A 30 2.07 3.96 -12.03
N GLU A 31 2.21 2.63 -12.02
CA GLU A 31 1.08 1.72 -11.88
C GLU A 31 0.56 1.68 -10.44
N THR A 32 -0.75 1.56 -10.28
CA THR A 32 -1.38 1.14 -9.02
C THR A 32 -1.89 -0.29 -9.17
N LEU A 33 -1.14 -1.24 -8.63
CA LEU A 33 -1.58 -2.62 -8.52
C LEU A 33 -2.36 -2.82 -7.22
N VAL A 34 -3.54 -3.39 -7.29
CA VAL A 34 -4.29 -3.83 -6.11
C VAL A 34 -4.25 -5.34 -6.00
N LEU A 35 -3.66 -5.85 -4.93
CA LEU A 35 -3.74 -7.27 -4.57
C LEU A 35 -5.04 -7.51 -3.79
N LEU A 36 -6.00 -8.14 -4.44
CA LEU A 36 -7.29 -8.54 -3.90
C LEU A 36 -7.25 -10.01 -3.50
N GLY A 37 -7.96 -10.40 -2.46
CA GLY A 37 -8.11 -11.80 -2.05
C GLY A 37 -8.66 -11.94 -0.63
N ARG A 38 -9.07 -13.12 -0.26
CA ARG A 38 -9.59 -13.41 1.09
C ARG A 38 -8.53 -13.23 2.17
N SER A 39 -8.93 -13.16 3.43
CA SER A 39 -7.99 -13.18 4.55
C SER A 39 -7.13 -14.45 4.48
N GLY A 40 -5.82 -14.30 4.70
CA GLY A 40 -4.88 -15.43 4.65
C GLY A 40 -4.41 -15.85 3.25
N SER A 41 -4.80 -15.17 2.16
CA SER A 41 -4.37 -15.50 0.79
C SER A 41 -2.91 -15.12 0.46
N GLY A 42 -2.17 -14.49 1.39
CA GLY A 42 -0.75 -14.15 1.20
C GLY A 42 -0.47 -12.68 0.81
N LYS A 43 -1.47 -11.82 0.68
CA LYS A 43 -1.32 -10.42 0.23
C LYS A 43 -0.31 -9.60 1.08
N THR A 44 -0.51 -9.56 2.39
CA THR A 44 0.41 -8.87 3.32
C THR A 44 1.81 -9.49 3.30
N THR A 45 1.92 -10.81 3.07
CA THR A 45 3.21 -11.49 2.91
C THR A 45 3.93 -10.97 1.66
N ALA A 46 3.23 -10.90 0.51
CA ALA A 46 3.79 -10.33 -0.71
C ALA A 46 4.25 -8.88 -0.49
N LEU A 47 3.45 -8.05 0.19
CA LEU A 47 3.82 -6.67 0.52
C LEU A 47 5.09 -6.59 1.40
N LYS A 48 5.17 -7.43 2.45
CA LYS A 48 6.32 -7.51 3.35
C LYS A 48 7.59 -7.98 2.65
N MET A 49 7.47 -8.75 1.58
CA MET A 49 8.62 -9.13 0.78
C MET A 49 9.16 -7.95 -0.03
N VAL A 50 8.28 -7.07 -0.56
CA VAL A 50 8.71 -5.91 -1.35
C VAL A 50 9.59 -4.97 -0.54
N ASN A 51 9.28 -4.72 0.73
CA ASN A 51 10.09 -3.83 1.58
C ASN A 51 11.18 -4.55 2.38
N GLY A 52 11.49 -5.82 2.03
CA GLY A 52 12.57 -6.58 2.67
C GLY A 52 12.34 -6.90 4.15
N LEU A 53 11.08 -6.97 4.61
CA LEU A 53 10.73 -7.52 5.92
C LEU A 53 10.70 -9.05 5.89
N LEU A 54 10.41 -9.63 4.73
CA LEU A 54 10.46 -11.06 4.45
C LEU A 54 11.23 -11.27 3.16
N PHE A 55 11.88 -12.42 3.02
CA PHE A 55 12.56 -12.82 1.78
C PHE A 55 11.93 -14.08 1.21
N PRO A 56 11.89 -14.25 -0.12
CA PRO A 56 11.36 -15.46 -0.73
C PRO A 56 12.13 -16.69 -0.26
N SER A 57 11.43 -17.80 -0.03
CA SER A 57 12.02 -19.10 0.27
C SER A 57 12.56 -19.77 -1.00
N SER A 58 12.00 -19.43 -2.18
CA SER A 58 12.46 -19.79 -3.51
C SER A 58 11.99 -18.75 -4.53
N GLY A 59 12.64 -18.73 -5.71
CA GLY A 59 12.44 -17.67 -6.70
C GLY A 59 13.10 -16.37 -6.29
N GLU A 60 12.72 -15.27 -6.92
CA GLU A 60 13.32 -13.95 -6.72
C GLU A 60 12.27 -12.86 -6.61
N LEU A 61 12.62 -11.80 -5.89
CA LEU A 61 11.88 -10.53 -5.91
C LEU A 61 12.86 -9.39 -6.15
N LEU A 62 12.60 -8.62 -7.19
CA LEU A 62 13.41 -7.46 -7.56
C LEU A 62 12.65 -6.16 -7.27
N VAL A 63 13.39 -5.17 -6.79
CA VAL A 63 12.95 -3.76 -6.66
C VAL A 63 13.98 -2.91 -7.43
N ASP A 64 13.50 -2.09 -8.36
CA ASP A 64 14.34 -1.30 -9.26
C ASP A 64 15.38 -2.17 -9.99
N GLY A 65 14.98 -3.37 -10.44
CA GLY A 65 15.82 -4.31 -11.17
C GLY A 65 16.87 -5.05 -10.33
N ARG A 66 16.91 -4.83 -9.01
CA ARG A 66 17.87 -5.44 -8.09
C ARG A 66 17.17 -6.39 -7.12
N PRO A 67 17.66 -7.64 -6.92
CA PRO A 67 17.09 -8.56 -5.95
C PRO A 67 17.02 -7.96 -4.54
N THR A 68 15.92 -8.14 -3.83
CA THR A 68 15.74 -7.60 -2.47
C THR A 68 16.79 -8.13 -1.49
N THR A 69 17.30 -9.34 -1.72
CA THR A 69 18.39 -9.96 -0.95
C THR A 69 19.75 -9.30 -1.17
N ALA A 70 19.92 -8.54 -2.25
CA ALA A 70 21.16 -7.83 -2.58
C ALA A 70 21.15 -6.36 -2.16
N TRP A 71 20.02 -5.85 -1.69
CA TRP A 71 19.90 -4.49 -1.17
C TRP A 71 20.50 -4.37 0.24
N ASP A 72 21.04 -3.20 0.56
CA ASP A 72 21.17 -2.80 1.96
C ASP A 72 19.77 -2.70 2.58
N PRO A 73 19.47 -3.41 3.68
CA PRO A 73 18.11 -3.50 4.21
C PRO A 73 17.55 -2.16 4.69
N VAL A 74 18.43 -1.23 5.11
CA VAL A 74 18.03 0.11 5.57
C VAL A 74 17.67 0.96 4.37
N ARG A 75 18.50 0.97 3.33
CA ARG A 75 18.26 1.73 2.10
C ARG A 75 16.99 1.28 1.39
N LEU A 76 16.76 -0.03 1.28
CA LEU A 76 15.53 -0.56 0.69
C LEU A 76 14.29 -0.04 1.42
N LYS A 77 14.27 -0.15 2.76
CA LYS A 77 13.12 0.29 3.57
C LYS A 77 12.90 1.81 3.54
N ARG A 78 13.95 2.60 3.43
CA ARG A 78 13.84 4.07 3.34
C ARG A 78 13.40 4.53 1.95
N GLY A 79 13.74 3.78 0.90
CA GLY A 79 13.31 4.03 -0.48
C GLY A 79 11.86 3.63 -0.77
N ILE A 80 11.17 2.96 0.16
CA ILE A 80 9.80 2.48 0.02
C ILE A 80 8.91 3.12 1.08
N GLY A 81 7.84 3.80 0.66
CA GLY A 81 6.82 4.30 1.58
C GLY A 81 5.87 3.18 1.98
N TYR A 82 5.63 2.98 3.28
CA TYR A 82 4.75 1.92 3.75
C TYR A 82 3.69 2.44 4.72
N VAL A 83 2.44 2.29 4.34
CA VAL A 83 1.26 2.56 5.16
C VAL A 83 0.71 1.23 5.65
N ILE A 84 0.91 0.94 6.93
CA ILE A 84 0.43 -0.29 7.58
C ILE A 84 -1.01 -0.11 8.10
N GLN A 85 -1.71 -1.20 8.31
CA GLN A 85 -3.12 -1.24 8.74
C GLN A 85 -3.37 -0.40 10.01
N ASP A 86 -2.53 -0.51 11.02
CA ASP A 86 -2.62 0.24 12.28
C ASP A 86 -1.81 1.55 12.27
N VAL A 87 -1.58 2.15 11.12
CA VAL A 87 -0.80 3.38 10.85
C VAL A 87 0.59 3.42 11.51
N GLY A 88 0.76 2.92 12.74
CA GLY A 88 2.02 2.83 13.47
C GLY A 88 2.73 4.18 13.64
N LEU A 89 2.01 5.24 13.97
CA LEU A 89 2.63 6.52 14.31
C LEU A 89 3.34 6.41 15.67
N PHE A 90 4.52 7.03 15.76
CA PHE A 90 5.26 7.09 17.02
C PHE A 90 4.49 7.98 18.00
N PRO A 91 3.99 7.43 19.14
CA PRO A 91 3.06 8.14 20.02
C PRO A 91 3.70 9.32 20.76
N HIS A 92 5.02 9.31 20.91
CA HIS A 92 5.84 10.34 21.56
C HIS A 92 6.39 11.39 20.60
N TYR A 93 6.11 11.27 19.30
CA TYR A 93 6.47 12.25 18.28
C TYR A 93 5.24 13.07 17.89
N THR A 94 5.44 14.33 17.57
CA THR A 94 4.40 15.16 16.94
C THR A 94 4.11 14.66 15.53
N VAL A 95 3.05 15.17 14.92
CA VAL A 95 2.72 14.92 13.50
C VAL A 95 3.89 15.28 12.60
N ALA A 96 4.45 16.49 12.77
CA ALA A 96 5.61 16.93 11.99
C ALA A 96 6.82 16.01 12.17
N GLN A 97 7.09 15.57 13.38
CA GLN A 97 8.20 14.65 13.67
C GLN A 97 7.95 13.26 13.07
N ASN A 98 6.70 12.76 13.08
CA ASN A 98 6.36 11.51 12.43
C ASN A 98 6.57 11.57 10.92
N VAL A 99 6.08 12.64 10.26
CA VAL A 99 6.22 12.82 8.81
C VAL A 99 7.68 13.05 8.42
N GLY A 100 8.40 13.92 9.14
CA GLY A 100 9.79 14.29 8.85
C GLY A 100 10.84 13.25 9.24
N LEU A 101 10.44 12.10 9.80
CA LEU A 101 11.40 11.11 10.35
C LEU A 101 12.34 10.55 9.29
N VAL A 102 11.80 10.01 8.18
CA VAL A 102 12.64 9.39 7.14
C VAL A 102 13.51 10.43 6.43
N PRO A 103 13.00 11.60 6.00
CA PRO A 103 13.86 12.69 5.50
C PRO A 103 15.02 13.05 6.43
N ARG A 104 14.78 13.11 7.75
CA ARG A 104 15.84 13.37 8.73
C ARG A 104 16.89 12.25 8.76
N LEU A 105 16.46 10.98 8.70
CA LEU A 105 17.36 9.83 8.62
C LEU A 105 18.15 9.78 7.31
N GLU A 106 17.62 10.39 6.24
CA GLU A 106 18.30 10.58 4.94
C GLU A 106 19.21 11.83 4.92
N GLY A 107 19.33 12.54 6.05
CA GLY A 107 20.24 13.67 6.19
C GLY A 107 19.75 14.98 5.55
N TRP A 108 18.43 15.12 5.33
CA TRP A 108 17.91 16.40 4.84
C TRP A 108 18.04 17.48 5.91
N ASP A 109 18.25 18.73 5.48
CA ASP A 109 18.26 19.88 6.39
C ASP A 109 16.87 20.20 6.95
N GLU A 110 16.83 20.82 8.12
CA GLU A 110 15.57 21.11 8.83
C GLU A 110 14.64 22.09 8.05
N PRO A 111 15.10 23.11 7.31
CA PRO A 111 14.23 23.94 6.49
C PRO A 111 13.52 23.12 5.41
N ARG A 112 14.24 22.28 4.68
CA ARG A 112 13.68 21.39 3.65
C ARG A 112 12.70 20.39 4.23
N ILE A 113 13.00 19.79 5.39
CA ILE A 113 12.08 18.89 6.09
C ILE A 113 10.79 19.60 6.44
N ARG A 114 10.87 20.82 7.00
CA ARG A 114 9.68 21.61 7.38
C ARG A 114 8.80 21.90 6.18
N GLU A 115 9.39 22.44 5.11
CA GLU A 115 8.67 22.72 3.87
C GLU A 115 7.97 21.45 3.32
N ARG A 116 8.67 20.32 3.30
CA ARG A 116 8.14 19.04 2.84
C ARG A 116 6.98 18.56 3.72
N VAL A 117 7.12 18.66 5.04
CA VAL A 117 6.07 18.29 6.01
C VAL A 117 4.83 19.14 5.81
N ASP A 118 4.99 20.46 5.74
CA ASP A 118 3.87 21.39 5.58
C ASP A 118 3.13 21.13 4.26
N SER A 119 3.87 20.97 3.17
CA SER A 119 3.31 20.64 1.85
C SER A 119 2.52 19.33 1.89
N LEU A 120 3.06 18.25 2.47
CA LEU A 120 2.40 16.95 2.52
C LEU A 120 1.18 16.97 3.44
N LEU A 121 1.24 17.66 4.58
CA LEU A 121 0.08 17.80 5.46
C LEU A 121 -1.06 18.51 4.74
N ALA A 122 -0.78 19.61 4.03
CA ALA A 122 -1.80 20.32 3.24
C ALA A 122 -2.40 19.39 2.16
N GLN A 123 -1.58 18.61 1.45
CA GLN A 123 -2.03 17.69 0.40
C GLN A 123 -2.91 16.55 0.94
N VAL A 124 -2.67 16.09 2.16
CA VAL A 124 -3.56 15.11 2.81
C VAL A 124 -4.75 15.78 3.55
N GLY A 125 -4.98 17.07 3.34
CA GLY A 125 -6.12 17.80 3.90
C GLY A 125 -6.01 18.06 5.40
N LEU A 126 -4.79 18.21 5.92
CA LEU A 126 -4.49 18.59 7.30
C LEU A 126 -3.76 19.95 7.28
N ASP A 127 -4.39 21.01 7.83
CA ASP A 127 -3.76 22.32 7.94
C ASP A 127 -2.49 22.23 8.81
N PRO A 128 -1.29 22.51 8.26
CA PRO A 128 -0.05 22.41 9.01
C PRO A 128 -0.03 23.25 10.29
N ALA A 129 -0.61 24.47 10.24
CA ALA A 129 -0.65 25.35 11.39
C ALA A 129 -1.42 24.77 12.59
N GLN A 130 -2.41 23.92 12.30
CA GLN A 130 -3.24 23.30 13.34
C GLN A 130 -2.74 21.92 13.76
N PHE A 131 -2.15 21.16 12.82
CA PHE A 131 -1.87 19.73 13.04
C PHE A 131 -0.40 19.40 13.28
N ALA A 132 0.57 20.17 12.76
CA ALA A 132 1.99 19.81 12.80
C ALA A 132 2.53 19.55 14.22
N ALA A 133 2.07 20.35 15.21
CA ALA A 133 2.48 20.25 16.61
C ALA A 133 1.68 19.22 17.44
N ARG A 134 0.58 18.65 16.90
CA ARG A 134 -0.24 17.67 17.62
C ARG A 134 0.47 16.32 17.76
N TYR A 135 0.07 15.57 18.78
CA TYR A 135 0.49 14.18 18.96
C TYR A 135 -0.57 13.21 18.42
N PRO A 136 -0.21 11.95 18.06
CA PRO A 136 -1.15 10.96 17.54
C PRO A 136 -2.41 10.74 18.39
N ARG A 137 -2.32 10.83 19.71
CA ARG A 137 -3.46 10.72 20.64
C ARG A 137 -4.51 11.83 20.50
N GLN A 138 -4.14 12.96 19.87
CA GLN A 138 -5.02 14.12 19.65
C GLN A 138 -5.69 14.09 18.27
N LEU A 139 -5.53 12.98 17.52
CA LEU A 139 -6.03 12.81 16.16
C LEU A 139 -7.17 11.78 16.14
N SER A 140 -8.15 11.98 15.25
CA SER A 140 -9.11 10.94 14.88
C SER A 140 -8.43 9.80 14.12
N GLY A 141 -9.11 8.66 13.96
CA GLY A 141 -8.61 7.53 13.17
C GLY A 141 -8.24 7.92 11.74
N GLY A 142 -9.14 8.65 11.06
CA GLY A 142 -8.89 9.13 9.69
C GLY A 142 -7.75 10.16 9.61
N GLN A 143 -7.61 11.05 10.61
CA GLN A 143 -6.49 11.99 10.68
C GLN A 143 -5.16 11.25 10.87
N ARG A 144 -5.12 10.22 11.74
CA ARG A 144 -3.92 9.36 11.87
C ARG A 144 -3.56 8.69 10.56
N GLN A 145 -4.57 8.19 9.81
CA GLN A 145 -4.34 7.56 8.51
C GLN A 145 -3.72 8.55 7.51
N ARG A 146 -4.24 9.78 7.43
CA ARG A 146 -3.70 10.86 6.58
C ARG A 146 -2.24 11.18 6.93
N VAL A 147 -1.91 11.27 8.22
CA VAL A 147 -0.52 11.45 8.67
C VAL A 147 0.36 10.27 8.27
N GLY A 148 -0.15 9.04 8.33
CA GLY A 148 0.55 7.83 7.86
C GLY A 148 0.89 7.89 6.37
N VAL A 149 -0.06 8.36 5.55
CA VAL A 149 0.17 8.57 4.11
C VAL A 149 1.21 9.68 3.88
N ALA A 150 1.10 10.82 4.57
CA ALA A 150 2.08 11.91 4.48
C ALA A 150 3.48 11.42 4.86
N ARG A 151 3.62 10.63 5.94
CA ARG A 151 4.88 10.01 6.36
C ARG A 151 5.46 9.09 5.29
N ALA A 152 4.62 8.26 4.67
CA ALA A 152 5.07 7.34 3.62
C ALA A 152 5.59 8.08 2.38
N LEU A 153 5.05 9.26 2.06
CA LEU A 153 5.46 10.10 0.94
C LEU A 153 6.66 11.00 1.23
N ALA A 154 7.06 11.15 2.50
CA ALA A 154 7.95 12.23 2.93
C ALA A 154 9.33 12.19 2.28
N ALA A 155 9.96 11.02 2.17
CA ALA A 155 11.28 10.83 1.57
C ALA A 155 11.24 10.67 0.04
N ASP A 156 10.11 10.97 -0.60
CA ASP A 156 9.92 10.85 -2.05
C ASP A 156 10.20 9.43 -2.60
N PRO A 157 9.58 8.38 -2.05
CA PRO A 157 9.86 6.99 -2.43
C PRO A 157 9.47 6.70 -3.88
N THR A 158 10.10 5.68 -4.49
CA THR A 158 9.74 5.17 -5.82
C THR A 158 8.49 4.29 -5.77
N VAL A 159 8.29 3.57 -4.66
CA VAL A 159 7.19 2.64 -4.42
C VAL A 159 6.45 2.97 -3.14
N LEU A 160 5.13 2.93 -3.21
CA LEU A 160 4.24 3.06 -2.06
C LEU A 160 3.52 1.74 -1.80
N LEU A 161 3.55 1.28 -0.57
CA LEU A 161 2.86 0.07 -0.13
C LEU A 161 1.73 0.45 0.84
N PHE A 162 0.55 -0.13 0.62
CA PHE A 162 -0.64 0.11 1.44
C PHE A 162 -1.23 -1.23 1.87
N ASP A 163 -1.20 -1.52 3.17
CA ASP A 163 -1.73 -2.76 3.75
C ASP A 163 -3.06 -2.47 4.44
N GLU A 164 -4.18 -2.76 3.77
CA GLU A 164 -5.56 -2.52 4.22
C GLU A 164 -5.78 -1.11 4.81
N PRO A 165 -5.38 -0.03 4.11
CA PRO A 165 -5.31 1.31 4.71
C PRO A 165 -6.67 1.90 5.08
N PHE A 166 -7.79 1.30 4.66
CA PHE A 166 -9.14 1.78 4.95
C PHE A 166 -9.94 0.85 5.88
N GLY A 167 -9.32 -0.25 6.37
CA GLY A 167 -10.01 -1.29 7.13
C GLY A 167 -10.56 -0.83 8.49
N ALA A 168 -9.87 0.12 9.15
CA ALA A 168 -10.17 0.55 10.52
C ALA A 168 -10.89 1.91 10.63
N VAL A 169 -11.51 2.40 9.53
CA VAL A 169 -12.20 3.70 9.51
C VAL A 169 -13.69 3.53 9.17
N ASP A 170 -14.50 4.47 9.66
CA ASP A 170 -15.93 4.51 9.34
C ASP A 170 -16.19 4.75 7.84
N PRO A 171 -17.39 4.42 7.32
CA PRO A 171 -17.67 4.47 5.88
C PRO A 171 -17.53 5.88 5.26
N VAL A 172 -17.84 6.95 6.00
CA VAL A 172 -17.75 8.33 5.48
C VAL A 172 -16.28 8.74 5.37
N THR A 173 -15.51 8.53 6.44
CA THR A 173 -14.06 8.77 6.45
C THR A 173 -13.34 7.93 5.39
N ARG A 174 -13.76 6.67 5.20
CA ARG A 174 -13.22 5.78 4.16
C ARG A 174 -13.38 6.39 2.77
N LEU A 175 -14.58 6.85 2.42
CA LEU A 175 -14.84 7.48 1.13
C LEU A 175 -13.96 8.71 0.91
N ASP A 176 -13.79 9.56 1.93
CA ASP A 176 -12.94 10.74 1.85
C ASP A 176 -11.46 10.38 1.66
N LEU A 177 -10.96 9.36 2.36
CA LEU A 177 -9.59 8.86 2.20
C LEU A 177 -9.37 8.28 0.80
N GLN A 178 -10.34 7.53 0.26
CA GLN A 178 -10.27 6.98 -1.10
C GLN A 178 -10.20 8.09 -2.16
N LYS A 179 -11.04 9.13 -2.04
CA LYS A 179 -11.00 10.31 -2.93
C LYS A 179 -9.64 11.01 -2.87
N GLN A 180 -9.10 11.21 -1.66
CA GLN A 180 -7.78 11.80 -1.47
C GLN A 180 -6.68 10.95 -2.08
N PHE A 181 -6.73 9.62 -1.90
CA PHE A 181 -5.77 8.73 -2.51
C PHE A 181 -5.79 8.85 -4.04
N LEU A 182 -6.96 8.92 -4.68
CA LEU A 182 -7.08 9.12 -6.12
C LEU A 182 -6.46 10.45 -6.58
N ALA A 183 -6.63 11.53 -5.79
CA ALA A 183 -5.99 12.80 -6.06
C ALA A 183 -4.46 12.70 -5.93
N LEU A 184 -3.95 12.13 -4.84
CA LEU A 184 -2.53 11.93 -4.60
C LEU A 184 -1.88 11.05 -5.70
N ARG A 185 -2.55 9.99 -6.12
CA ARG A 185 -2.09 9.14 -7.23
C ARG A 185 -1.87 9.94 -8.51
N ARG A 186 -2.84 10.81 -8.87
CA ARG A 186 -2.75 11.67 -10.05
C ARG A 186 -1.61 12.68 -9.93
N ASP A 187 -1.45 13.27 -8.74
CA ASP A 187 -0.51 14.37 -8.54
C ASP A 187 0.95 13.88 -8.42
N PHE A 188 1.16 12.72 -7.85
CA PHE A 188 2.52 12.17 -7.64
C PHE A 188 2.96 11.15 -8.68
N GLY A 189 2.06 10.49 -9.38
CA GLY A 189 2.40 9.46 -10.39
C GLY A 189 3.24 8.30 -9.86
N LYS A 190 3.20 8.04 -8.55
CA LYS A 190 4.04 7.00 -7.91
C LYS A 190 3.51 5.60 -8.20
N THR A 191 4.43 4.64 -8.29
CA THR A 191 4.08 3.22 -8.32
C THR A 191 3.54 2.82 -6.96
N SER A 192 2.38 2.15 -6.94
CA SER A 192 1.72 1.78 -5.69
C SER A 192 1.26 0.33 -5.71
N ILE A 193 1.40 -0.35 -4.57
CA ILE A 193 0.83 -1.68 -4.33
C ILE A 193 -0.13 -1.57 -3.15
N PHE A 194 -1.39 -1.85 -3.42
CA PHE A 194 -2.46 -1.89 -2.43
C PHE A 194 -2.83 -3.32 -2.09
N VAL A 195 -3.06 -3.58 -0.83
CA VAL A 195 -3.67 -4.82 -0.35
C VAL A 195 -5.04 -4.51 0.23
N THR A 196 -6.05 -5.22 -0.22
CA THR A 196 -7.41 -5.13 0.31
C THR A 196 -8.16 -6.45 0.15
N HIS A 197 -9.22 -6.64 0.92
CA HIS A 197 -10.22 -7.68 0.73
C HIS A 197 -11.55 -7.11 0.19
N ASP A 198 -11.62 -5.79 -0.04
CA ASP A 198 -12.81 -5.11 -0.57
C ASP A 198 -12.68 -4.94 -2.09
N VAL A 199 -13.56 -5.62 -2.84
CA VAL A 199 -13.60 -5.54 -4.31
C VAL A 199 -13.97 -4.15 -4.81
N ARG A 200 -14.75 -3.35 -4.03
CA ARG A 200 -15.10 -1.97 -4.40
C ARG A 200 -13.86 -1.09 -4.40
N GLU A 201 -13.00 -1.25 -3.40
CA GLU A 201 -11.71 -0.57 -3.36
C GLU A 201 -10.82 -0.96 -4.53
N ALA A 202 -10.73 -2.26 -4.84
CA ALA A 202 -9.95 -2.76 -5.95
C ALA A 202 -10.42 -2.15 -7.29
N LEU A 203 -11.72 -2.15 -7.55
CA LEU A 203 -12.29 -1.57 -8.77
C LEU A 203 -12.10 -0.06 -8.87
N LEU A 204 -12.12 0.65 -7.73
CA LEU A 204 -11.98 2.10 -7.67
C LEU A 204 -10.54 2.56 -7.85
N LEU A 205 -9.58 1.87 -7.23
CA LEU A 205 -8.22 2.37 -7.06
C LEU A 205 -7.23 1.78 -8.08
N ALA A 206 -7.48 0.59 -8.60
CA ALA A 206 -6.50 -0.15 -9.38
C ALA A 206 -6.31 0.40 -10.81
N SER A 207 -5.05 0.36 -11.29
CA SER A 207 -4.76 0.24 -12.72
C SER A 207 -4.92 -1.21 -13.17
N ARG A 208 -4.40 -2.14 -12.36
CA ARG A 208 -4.62 -3.59 -12.50
C ARG A 208 -4.91 -4.21 -11.12
N ILE A 209 -5.70 -5.27 -11.14
CA ILE A 209 -6.06 -6.08 -9.97
C ILE A 209 -5.35 -7.41 -10.10
N GLY A 210 -4.56 -7.78 -9.09
CA GLY A 210 -4.01 -9.12 -8.92
C GLY A 210 -4.86 -9.90 -7.91
N LEU A 211 -5.57 -10.93 -8.33
CA LEU A 211 -6.37 -11.77 -7.46
C LEU A 211 -5.53 -12.89 -6.88
N LEU A 212 -5.35 -12.87 -5.56
CA LEU A 212 -4.62 -13.89 -4.81
C LEU A 212 -5.62 -14.85 -4.14
N HIS A 213 -5.48 -16.14 -4.44
CA HIS A 213 -6.25 -17.22 -3.83
C HIS A 213 -5.29 -18.33 -3.36
N ASP A 214 -5.38 -18.73 -2.08
CA ASP A 214 -4.59 -19.79 -1.46
C ASP A 214 -3.09 -19.73 -1.78
N GLY A 215 -2.53 -18.52 -1.74
CA GLY A 215 -1.11 -18.27 -1.98
C GLY A 215 -0.70 -18.20 -3.45
N SER A 216 -1.62 -18.38 -4.39
CA SER A 216 -1.36 -18.33 -5.84
C SER A 216 -2.02 -17.11 -6.47
N LEU A 217 -1.40 -16.56 -7.51
CA LEU A 217 -1.97 -15.52 -8.34
C LEU A 217 -2.90 -16.16 -9.37
N GLU A 218 -4.21 -15.99 -9.21
CA GLU A 218 -5.21 -16.59 -10.08
C GLU A 218 -5.47 -15.75 -11.33
N LEU A 219 -5.44 -14.41 -11.18
CA LEU A 219 -5.76 -13.48 -12.25
C LEU A 219 -5.00 -12.17 -12.07
N VAL A 220 -4.56 -11.60 -13.19
CA VAL A 220 -4.16 -10.18 -13.26
C VAL A 220 -4.95 -9.53 -14.39
N ALA A 221 -5.74 -8.50 -14.07
CA ALA A 221 -6.65 -7.88 -15.01
C ALA A 221 -6.82 -6.39 -14.72
N THR A 222 -7.21 -5.60 -15.71
CA THR A 222 -7.75 -4.25 -15.49
C THR A 222 -9.08 -4.34 -14.73
N PRO A 223 -9.55 -3.26 -14.06
CA PRO A 223 -10.87 -3.27 -13.41
C PRO A 223 -12.01 -3.69 -14.34
N ARG A 224 -11.95 -3.30 -15.62
CA ARG A 224 -12.96 -3.67 -16.62
C ARG A 224 -12.93 -5.16 -16.95
N GLU A 225 -11.76 -5.71 -17.19
CA GLU A 225 -11.58 -7.15 -17.45
C GLU A 225 -11.94 -7.98 -16.23
N PHE A 226 -11.61 -7.50 -15.02
CA PHE A 226 -11.97 -8.15 -13.76
C PHE A 226 -13.49 -8.28 -13.62
N GLN A 227 -14.25 -7.23 -13.93
CA GLN A 227 -15.73 -7.26 -13.91
C GLN A 227 -16.32 -8.25 -14.90
N GLN A 228 -15.61 -8.57 -15.98
CA GLN A 228 -16.05 -9.53 -17.01
C GLN A 228 -15.47 -10.92 -16.79
N SER A 229 -14.67 -11.12 -15.74
CA SER A 229 -13.98 -12.38 -15.47
C SER A 229 -14.98 -13.52 -15.20
N THR A 230 -14.65 -14.69 -15.72
CA THR A 230 -15.33 -15.95 -15.44
C THR A 230 -14.64 -16.81 -14.39
N ALA A 231 -13.47 -16.37 -13.90
CA ALA A 231 -12.73 -17.08 -12.85
C ALA A 231 -13.60 -17.21 -11.59
N PRO A 232 -13.68 -18.40 -10.97
CA PRO A 232 -14.60 -18.66 -9.86
C PRO A 232 -14.45 -17.71 -8.69
N GLU A 233 -13.21 -17.42 -8.27
CA GLU A 233 -12.96 -16.53 -7.15
C GLU A 233 -13.28 -15.06 -7.50
N ALA A 234 -12.99 -14.61 -8.74
CA ALA A 234 -13.39 -13.28 -9.20
C ALA A 234 -14.90 -13.11 -9.18
N ARG A 235 -15.65 -14.13 -9.65
CA ARG A 235 -17.11 -14.16 -9.59
C ARG A 235 -17.64 -14.11 -8.17
N ALA A 236 -17.02 -14.82 -7.23
CA ALA A 236 -17.39 -14.76 -5.82
C ALA A 236 -17.25 -13.34 -5.24
N PHE A 237 -16.18 -12.63 -5.57
CA PHE A 237 -15.99 -11.22 -5.18
C PHE A 237 -17.02 -10.29 -5.83
N LEU A 238 -17.30 -10.46 -7.12
CA LEU A 238 -18.28 -9.64 -7.85
C LEU A 238 -19.70 -9.84 -7.32
N ALA A 239 -20.08 -11.06 -6.96
CA ALA A 239 -21.38 -11.37 -6.37
C ALA A 239 -21.63 -10.58 -5.06
N CYS A 240 -20.57 -10.21 -4.31
CA CYS A 240 -20.72 -9.35 -3.13
C CYS A 240 -21.17 -7.92 -3.46
N LEU A 241 -21.00 -7.45 -4.71
CA LEU A 241 -21.45 -6.13 -5.15
C LEU A 241 -22.94 -6.12 -5.47
N GLU A 242 -23.47 -7.24 -5.97
CA GLU A 242 -24.84 -7.40 -6.47
C GLU A 242 -25.81 -7.85 -5.37
N TRP A 243 -25.27 -8.40 -4.27
CA TRP A 243 -26.09 -8.94 -3.21
C TRP A 243 -26.89 -7.84 -2.52
N GLN A 244 -28.20 -7.85 -2.72
CA GLN A 244 -29.18 -7.06 -1.98
C GLN A 244 -30.04 -8.06 -1.18
N PRO A 245 -30.21 -7.87 0.16
CA PRO A 245 -31.16 -8.66 0.92
C PRO A 245 -32.57 -8.45 0.33
N GLU A 246 -33.28 -9.53 0.05
CA GLU A 246 -34.69 -9.43 -0.29
C GLU A 246 -35.40 -8.63 0.80
N ARG A 247 -36.05 -7.53 0.41
CA ARG A 247 -36.90 -6.77 1.32
C ARG A 247 -38.10 -7.65 1.67
N GLN A 248 -38.09 -8.24 2.88
CA GLN A 248 -39.26 -8.86 3.49
C GLN A 248 -40.25 -7.77 3.89
#